data_2f330686aab50ad14ca593df6c004b05
#
_entry.id   2f330686aab50ad14ca593df6c004b05
#
_cell.length_a   1.000
_cell.length_b   1.000
_cell.length_c   1.000
_cell.angle_alpha   90.00
_cell.angle_beta   90.00
_cell.angle_gamma   90.00
#
_symmetry.space_group_name_H-M   'P 1'
#
loop_
_entity.id
_entity.type
_entity.pdbx_description
1 polymer ?
#
loop_
_entity_poly.entity_id
_entity_poly.type
_entity_poly.pdbx_seq_one_letter_code
_entity_poly.pdbx_strand_id
1 'polypeptide(L)'
;MKYVLDLSSLDIHASGAKQRFLTLYSELIKNSKKKNFLIIYTSFKDVKKYFNYPNVSFKQNNFYQDNYLKKIISILNIYFFIFFNPKKIKSIEYFTLPFIGISNCKIIFTIHDLRRIYFSVFFVKKIAYKIFFKFFLNRADKIIVVSKAIKNEILKYFNNLKVKVIYNTIDLSSFKKISLKDIKIIKKKYNLPRKFILTVGHQEKRKNYLRLIKAIKILKKNEKNIFLVIIGQKADETKNIYNLIKSLNLNSNIKIFSNLNNFEVRCFYKLANLFVFPSIYEGFGIPILESMAANTPMTLSNTEVFREITLNQGVYFDPFDPLSIATKIKYVMSEKAIKKKLINFGKKRVKLFTLSSQKKNLIDLYKSI
;
A
#
# COMPACT_ATOMS: atom_id res chain seq x y z
N MET A 1 -4.97 28.45 14.71
CA MET A 1 -4.16 27.96 13.56
C MET A 1 -4.63 26.59 13.12
N LYS A 2 -4.65 26.31 11.80
CA LYS A 2 -5.11 25.05 11.23
C LYS A 2 -3.94 24.15 10.82
N TYR A 3 -4.14 22.83 10.94
CA TYR A 3 -3.28 21.82 10.34
C TYR A 3 -3.91 21.39 9.01
N VAL A 4 -3.21 21.57 7.90
CA VAL A 4 -3.72 21.24 6.56
C VAL A 4 -3.24 19.84 6.18
N LEU A 5 -4.17 18.99 5.72
CA LEU A 5 -3.91 17.66 5.20
C LEU A 5 -4.29 17.65 3.71
N ASP A 6 -3.29 17.64 2.84
CA ASP A 6 -3.50 17.68 1.39
C ASP A 6 -3.61 16.27 0.80
N LEU A 7 -4.84 15.86 0.53
CA LEU A 7 -5.20 14.59 -0.10
C LEU A 7 -5.49 14.72 -1.60
N SER A 8 -5.23 15.87 -2.20
CA SER A 8 -5.59 16.14 -3.61
C SER A 8 -5.02 15.12 -4.58
N SER A 9 -3.87 14.54 -4.22
CA SER A 9 -3.14 13.56 -5.03
C SER A 9 -3.45 12.10 -4.69
N LEU A 10 -4.28 11.85 -3.67
CA LEU A 10 -4.73 10.50 -3.36
C LEU A 10 -5.87 10.11 -4.30
N ASP A 11 -5.58 9.17 -5.18
CA ASP A 11 -6.57 8.59 -6.06
C ASP A 11 -7.62 7.78 -5.26
N ILE A 12 -8.86 7.74 -5.79
CA ILE A 12 -9.94 6.87 -5.29
C ILE A 12 -9.46 5.41 -5.19
N HIS A 13 -8.60 5.00 -6.11
CA HIS A 13 -8.07 3.63 -6.20
C HIS A 13 -6.78 3.39 -5.40
N ALA A 14 -6.18 4.40 -4.80
CA ALA A 14 -4.96 4.25 -4.00
C ALA A 14 -5.25 3.52 -2.68
N SER A 15 -5.34 2.20 -2.73
CA SER A 15 -5.80 1.38 -1.61
C SER A 15 -4.95 1.53 -0.34
N GLY A 16 -3.62 1.49 -0.47
CA GLY A 16 -2.71 1.52 0.68
C GLY A 16 -2.60 2.88 1.38
N ALA A 17 -2.38 3.94 0.60
CA ALA A 17 -2.28 5.31 1.12
C ALA A 17 -3.63 5.79 1.68
N LYS A 18 -4.74 5.47 0.99
CA LYS A 18 -6.09 5.76 1.45
C LYS A 18 -6.41 5.06 2.77
N GLN A 19 -6.11 3.76 2.88
CA GLN A 19 -6.33 3.00 4.12
C GLN A 19 -5.52 3.57 5.27
N ARG A 20 -4.23 3.91 5.04
CA ARG A 20 -3.39 4.59 6.04
C ARG A 20 -4.04 5.88 6.52
N PHE A 21 -4.49 6.72 5.60
CA PHE A 21 -5.12 7.98 5.95
C PHE A 21 -6.38 7.76 6.78
N LEU A 22 -7.29 6.90 6.34
CA LEU A 22 -8.53 6.60 7.04
C LEU A 22 -8.31 6.05 8.46
N THR A 23 -7.26 5.28 8.69
CA THR A 23 -7.01 4.67 10.00
C THR A 23 -6.20 5.58 10.93
N LEU A 24 -4.99 5.98 10.55
CA LEU A 24 -4.09 6.73 11.42
C LEU A 24 -4.54 8.17 11.65
N TYR A 25 -5.03 8.84 10.61
CA TYR A 25 -5.39 10.27 10.72
C TYR A 25 -6.76 10.49 11.36
N SER A 26 -7.70 9.55 11.27
CA SER A 26 -8.92 9.60 12.07
C SER A 26 -8.60 9.61 13.56
N GLU A 27 -7.67 8.78 14.00
CA GLU A 27 -7.24 8.76 15.40
C GLU A 27 -6.42 10.00 15.80
N LEU A 28 -5.57 10.52 14.92
CA LEU A 28 -4.87 11.78 15.14
C LEU A 28 -5.88 12.92 15.41
N ILE A 29 -6.87 13.07 14.53
CA ILE A 29 -7.88 14.12 14.62
C ILE A 29 -8.73 13.95 15.88
N LYS A 30 -9.24 12.74 16.13
CA LYS A 30 -10.04 12.40 17.31
C LYS A 30 -9.31 12.71 18.64
N ASN A 31 -8.02 12.40 18.72
CA ASN A 31 -7.20 12.64 19.91
C ASN A 31 -6.63 14.07 19.99
N SER A 32 -6.90 14.93 19.02
CA SER A 32 -6.39 16.30 18.94
C SER A 32 -7.50 17.34 18.98
N LYS A 33 -8.44 17.23 19.95
CA LYS A 33 -9.65 18.07 20.08
C LYS A 33 -9.37 19.58 20.06
N LYS A 34 -8.20 20.03 20.58
CA LYS A 34 -7.78 21.45 20.59
C LYS A 34 -7.14 21.92 19.27
N LYS A 35 -6.95 21.04 18.28
CA LYS A 35 -6.33 21.35 17.00
C LYS A 35 -7.38 21.34 15.90
N ASN A 36 -7.41 22.39 15.07
CA ASN A 36 -8.29 22.47 13.93
C ASN A 36 -7.60 21.91 12.69
N PHE A 37 -8.30 21.06 11.95
CA PHE A 37 -7.81 20.45 10.71
C PHE A 37 -8.56 20.98 9.50
N LEU A 38 -7.84 21.18 8.39
CA LEU A 38 -8.40 21.42 7.09
C LEU A 38 -7.99 20.27 6.16
N ILE A 39 -8.97 19.53 5.65
CA ILE A 39 -8.73 18.48 4.67
C ILE A 39 -9.01 19.03 3.27
N ILE A 40 -7.97 19.01 2.43
CA ILE A 40 -8.08 19.33 1.00
C ILE A 40 -8.16 18.02 0.24
N TYR A 41 -9.19 17.85 -0.60
CA TYR A 41 -9.42 16.62 -1.34
C TYR A 41 -9.93 16.91 -2.75
N THR A 42 -9.81 15.94 -3.65
CA THR A 42 -10.29 16.04 -5.03
C THR A 42 -11.30 14.95 -5.35
N SER A 43 -10.80 13.74 -5.50
CA SER A 43 -11.58 12.58 -5.94
C SER A 43 -12.12 11.75 -4.78
N PHE A 44 -11.67 11.98 -3.56
CA PHE A 44 -12.11 11.25 -2.38
C PHE A 44 -13.45 11.80 -1.83
N LYS A 45 -14.54 11.61 -2.59
CA LYS A 45 -15.86 12.16 -2.26
C LYS A 45 -16.38 11.77 -0.87
N ASP A 46 -16.06 10.56 -0.40
CA ASP A 46 -16.51 10.06 0.90
C ASP A 46 -15.69 10.57 2.09
N VAL A 47 -14.66 11.39 1.88
CA VAL A 47 -13.78 11.87 2.96
C VAL A 47 -14.57 12.54 4.09
N LYS A 48 -15.60 13.32 3.76
CA LYS A 48 -16.48 13.98 4.74
C LYS A 48 -17.19 12.98 5.66
N LYS A 49 -17.60 11.82 5.14
CA LYS A 49 -18.26 10.77 5.90
C LYS A 49 -17.34 10.12 6.94
N TYR A 50 -16.06 9.98 6.62
CA TYR A 50 -15.07 9.37 7.51
C TYR A 50 -14.52 10.33 8.58
N PHE A 51 -14.53 11.64 8.30
CA PHE A 51 -13.92 12.68 9.17
C PHE A 51 -14.94 13.71 9.66
N ASN A 52 -16.14 13.27 9.97
CA ASN A 52 -17.19 14.13 10.54
C ASN A 52 -16.91 14.44 12.02
N TYR A 53 -15.93 15.33 12.24
CA TYR A 53 -15.55 15.82 13.58
C TYR A 53 -15.69 17.34 13.64
N PRO A 54 -16.09 17.92 14.81
CA PRO A 54 -16.31 19.37 14.95
C PRO A 54 -15.09 20.24 14.62
N ASN A 55 -13.89 19.68 14.82
CA ASN A 55 -12.61 20.36 14.58
C ASN A 55 -12.06 20.13 13.15
N VAL A 56 -12.86 19.62 12.23
CA VAL A 56 -12.46 19.36 10.83
C VAL A 56 -13.26 20.25 9.87
N SER A 57 -12.56 20.94 9.01
CA SER A 57 -13.13 21.65 7.85
C SER A 57 -12.64 21.01 6.57
N PHE A 58 -13.37 21.21 5.46
CA PHE A 58 -13.10 20.59 4.17
C PHE A 58 -12.99 21.64 3.08
N LYS A 59 -12.04 21.42 2.16
CA LYS A 59 -11.94 22.20 0.91
C LYS A 59 -11.83 21.22 -0.25
N GLN A 60 -12.81 21.23 -1.14
CA GLN A 60 -12.74 20.44 -2.37
C GLN A 60 -11.91 21.19 -3.41
N ASN A 61 -11.00 20.48 -4.05
CA ASN A 61 -10.21 20.98 -5.15
C ASN A 61 -10.72 20.38 -6.46
N ASN A 62 -11.51 21.14 -7.21
CA ASN A 62 -12.23 20.64 -8.40
C ASN A 62 -11.36 20.46 -9.64
N PHE A 63 -10.08 20.82 -9.57
CA PHE A 63 -9.21 20.88 -10.75
C PHE A 63 -8.37 19.62 -10.99
N TYR A 64 -8.46 18.61 -10.12
CA TYR A 64 -7.67 17.40 -10.26
C TYR A 64 -8.39 16.38 -11.16
N GLN A 65 -8.48 16.65 -12.46
CA GLN A 65 -8.96 15.72 -13.47
C GLN A 65 -7.86 15.49 -14.52
N ASP A 66 -8.00 14.49 -15.35
CA ASP A 66 -6.98 13.86 -16.23
C ASP A 66 -6.16 14.78 -17.16
N ASN A 67 -6.37 16.09 -17.11
CA ASN A 67 -5.64 17.08 -17.91
C ASN A 67 -4.47 17.70 -17.12
N TYR A 68 -3.29 17.72 -17.72
CA TYR A 68 -2.05 18.25 -17.15
C TYR A 68 -2.16 19.71 -16.69
N LEU A 69 -2.81 20.58 -17.50
CA LEU A 69 -3.06 21.99 -17.15
C LEU A 69 -3.94 22.14 -15.91
N LYS A 70 -4.99 21.33 -15.78
CA LYS A 70 -5.86 21.34 -14.59
C LYS A 70 -5.13 20.90 -13.34
N LYS A 71 -4.14 20.00 -13.45
CA LYS A 71 -3.27 19.63 -12.33
C LYS A 71 -2.41 20.80 -11.86
N ILE A 72 -1.82 21.55 -12.79
CA ILE A 72 -1.01 22.75 -12.47
C ILE A 72 -1.88 23.79 -11.77
N ILE A 73 -3.04 24.12 -12.31
CA ILE A 73 -3.99 25.08 -11.73
C ILE A 73 -4.41 24.66 -10.31
N SER A 74 -4.69 23.37 -10.12
CA SER A 74 -5.03 22.82 -8.80
C SER A 74 -3.92 23.05 -7.77
N ILE A 75 -2.68 22.83 -8.16
CA ILE A 75 -1.50 23.00 -7.30
C ILE A 75 -1.31 24.50 -7.00
N LEU A 76 -1.41 25.36 -8.00
CA LEU A 76 -1.32 26.81 -7.83
C LEU A 76 -2.41 27.33 -6.88
N ASN A 77 -3.65 26.86 -7.01
CA ASN A 77 -4.74 27.25 -6.12
C ASN A 77 -4.49 26.84 -4.64
N ILE A 78 -3.92 25.68 -4.40
CA ILE A 78 -3.53 25.29 -3.03
C ILE A 78 -2.39 26.17 -2.54
N TYR A 79 -1.41 26.43 -3.38
CA TYR A 79 -0.28 27.29 -3.08
C TYR A 79 -0.73 28.71 -2.72
N PHE A 80 -1.52 29.37 -3.57
CA PHE A 80 -2.07 30.71 -3.29
C PHE A 80 -2.92 30.73 -2.02
N PHE A 81 -3.75 29.70 -1.81
CA PHE A 81 -4.53 29.60 -0.57
C PHE A 81 -3.64 29.58 0.68
N ILE A 82 -2.53 28.83 0.67
CA ILE A 82 -1.59 28.75 1.78
C ILE A 82 -0.80 30.06 1.91
N PHE A 83 -0.33 30.60 0.80
CA PHE A 83 0.44 31.84 0.75
C PHE A 83 -0.31 33.04 1.30
N PHE A 84 -1.57 33.21 0.93
CA PHE A 84 -2.42 34.31 1.41
C PHE A 84 -3.02 34.09 2.81
N ASN A 85 -2.84 32.93 3.44
CA ASN A 85 -3.32 32.66 4.79
C ASN A 85 -2.21 32.19 5.77
N PRO A 86 -1.01 32.79 5.79
CA PRO A 86 0.14 32.28 6.52
C PRO A 86 -0.10 32.26 8.03
N LYS A 87 -0.77 33.30 8.58
CA LYS A 87 -1.09 33.39 10.02
C LYS A 87 -2.15 32.41 10.49
N LYS A 88 -2.93 31.81 9.58
CA LYS A 88 -4.02 30.87 9.90
C LYS A 88 -3.59 29.41 9.82
N ILE A 89 -2.46 29.10 9.15
CA ILE A 89 -1.98 27.75 8.91
C ILE A 89 -0.71 27.49 9.74
N LYS A 90 -0.73 26.44 10.56
CA LYS A 90 0.43 26.02 11.36
C LYS A 90 1.35 25.08 10.57
N SER A 91 0.77 24.08 9.92
CA SER A 91 1.51 23.13 9.10
C SER A 91 0.66 22.60 7.96
N ILE A 92 1.33 22.15 6.90
CA ILE A 92 0.75 21.38 5.81
C ILE A 92 1.43 20.05 5.67
N GLU A 93 0.65 18.98 5.54
CA GLU A 93 1.15 17.65 5.20
C GLU A 93 0.73 17.27 3.79
N TYR A 94 1.72 16.91 2.98
CA TYR A 94 1.56 16.38 1.63
C TYR A 94 1.74 14.87 1.63
N PHE A 95 0.81 14.14 1.03
CA PHE A 95 0.84 12.68 0.87
C PHE A 95 1.48 12.23 -0.45
N THR A 96 1.81 13.17 -1.30
CA THR A 96 2.63 13.00 -2.49
C THR A 96 3.45 14.27 -2.68
N LEU A 97 4.46 14.23 -3.55
CA LEU A 97 5.26 15.42 -3.82
C LEU A 97 4.39 16.51 -4.47
N PRO A 98 4.28 17.69 -3.88
CA PRO A 98 3.65 18.82 -4.50
C PRO A 98 4.53 19.34 -5.64
N PHE A 99 3.92 19.98 -6.62
CA PHE A 99 4.66 20.62 -7.71
C PHE A 99 5.39 21.90 -7.26
N ILE A 100 4.89 22.59 -6.25
CA ILE A 100 5.47 23.80 -5.68
C ILE A 100 5.37 23.74 -4.16
N GLY A 101 6.52 23.61 -3.48
CA GLY A 101 6.61 23.45 -2.01
C GLY A 101 7.08 24.73 -1.31
N ILE A 102 6.59 25.90 -1.70
CA ILE A 102 6.90 27.18 -1.02
C ILE A 102 5.73 27.51 -0.10
N SER A 103 5.96 27.52 1.20
CA SER A 103 4.96 27.98 2.16
C SER A 103 5.64 28.62 3.37
N ASN A 104 4.95 29.56 4.00
CA ASN A 104 5.39 30.20 5.24
C ASN A 104 4.99 29.40 6.48
N CYS A 105 4.54 28.15 6.34
CA CYS A 105 4.18 27.25 7.42
C CYS A 105 5.06 26.01 7.43
N LYS A 106 5.00 25.22 8.51
CA LYS A 106 5.75 23.96 8.63
C LYS A 106 5.28 22.96 7.58
N ILE A 107 6.24 22.31 6.91
CA ILE A 107 5.99 21.35 5.83
C ILE A 107 6.31 19.94 6.31
N ILE A 108 5.35 19.04 6.11
CA ILE A 108 5.47 17.61 6.36
C ILE A 108 5.29 16.87 5.05
N PHE A 109 6.19 15.92 4.74
CA PHE A 109 6.01 15.00 3.63
C PHE A 109 5.80 13.58 4.13
N THR A 110 4.72 12.93 3.67
CA THR A 110 4.54 11.49 3.82
C THR A 110 4.87 10.77 2.52
N ILE A 111 5.95 9.96 2.55
CA ILE A 111 6.47 9.24 1.39
C ILE A 111 6.10 7.76 1.54
N HIS A 112 5.30 7.28 0.59
CA HIS A 112 4.86 5.88 0.56
C HIS A 112 5.86 4.97 -0.16
N ASP A 113 6.45 5.44 -1.25
CA ASP A 113 7.46 4.74 -2.05
C ASP A 113 8.17 5.70 -3.00
N LEU A 114 9.23 5.23 -3.64
CA LEU A 114 10.00 5.95 -4.65
C LEU A 114 9.79 5.38 -6.07
N ARG A 115 8.68 4.66 -6.30
CA ARG A 115 8.41 3.97 -7.58
C ARG A 115 8.50 4.90 -8.81
N ARG A 116 8.15 6.19 -8.67
CA ARG A 116 8.27 7.16 -9.79
C ARG A 116 9.71 7.36 -10.23
N ILE A 117 10.69 7.18 -9.34
CA ILE A 117 12.10 7.26 -9.65
C ILE A 117 12.58 5.99 -10.39
N TYR A 118 12.08 4.81 -10.00
CA TYR A 118 12.55 3.54 -10.54
C TYR A 118 11.81 3.07 -11.80
N PHE A 119 10.50 3.29 -11.85
CA PHE A 119 9.61 2.76 -12.89
C PHE A 119 9.12 3.83 -13.88
N SER A 120 9.73 5.03 -13.90
CA SER A 120 9.45 6.00 -14.95
C SER A 120 9.99 5.50 -16.30
N VAL A 121 9.13 5.52 -17.32
CA VAL A 121 9.46 5.04 -18.68
C VAL A 121 10.51 5.94 -19.36
N PHE A 122 10.51 7.24 -19.05
CA PHE A 122 11.41 8.21 -19.68
C PHE A 122 12.56 8.59 -18.73
N PHE A 123 13.79 8.49 -19.23
CA PHE A 123 15.01 8.86 -18.48
C PHE A 123 14.98 10.31 -17.97
N VAL A 124 14.54 11.24 -18.81
CA VAL A 124 14.40 12.67 -18.46
C VAL A 124 13.44 12.86 -17.27
N LYS A 125 12.31 12.14 -17.26
CA LYS A 125 11.37 12.17 -16.13
C LYS A 125 12.00 11.65 -14.85
N LYS A 126 12.85 10.64 -14.94
CA LYS A 126 13.56 10.07 -13.79
C LYS A 126 14.52 11.09 -13.15
N ILE A 127 15.29 11.82 -13.98
CA ILE A 127 16.19 12.89 -13.51
C ILE A 127 15.37 14.03 -12.91
N ALA A 128 14.35 14.50 -13.62
CA ALA A 128 13.45 15.55 -13.13
C ALA A 128 12.85 15.16 -11.76
N TYR A 129 12.34 13.94 -11.60
CA TYR A 129 11.85 13.47 -10.30
C TYR A 129 12.92 13.51 -9.21
N LYS A 130 14.17 13.13 -9.48
CA LYS A 130 15.25 13.19 -8.49
C LYS A 130 15.55 14.63 -8.05
N ILE A 131 15.63 15.57 -9.00
CA ILE A 131 15.89 16.98 -8.73
C ILE A 131 14.74 17.59 -7.92
N PHE A 132 13.50 17.38 -8.35
CA PHE A 132 12.31 17.83 -7.62
C PHE A 132 12.23 17.23 -6.22
N PHE A 133 12.51 15.93 -6.10
CA PHE A 133 12.53 15.24 -4.82
C PHE A 133 13.53 15.89 -3.86
N LYS A 134 14.76 16.15 -4.32
CA LYS A 134 15.80 16.83 -3.54
C LYS A 134 15.35 18.20 -3.07
N PHE A 135 14.80 19.00 -3.98
CA PHE A 135 14.32 20.35 -3.67
C PHE A 135 13.24 20.35 -2.59
N PHE A 136 12.26 19.46 -2.69
CA PHE A 136 11.15 19.40 -1.71
C PHE A 136 11.57 18.79 -0.39
N LEU A 137 12.39 17.76 -0.40
CA LEU A 137 12.84 17.12 0.84
C LEU A 137 13.70 18.05 1.69
N ASN A 138 14.55 18.87 1.06
CA ASN A 138 15.37 19.86 1.76
C ASN A 138 14.52 20.98 2.42
N ARG A 139 13.30 21.21 1.97
CA ARG A 139 12.37 22.19 2.55
C ARG A 139 11.42 21.60 3.58
N ALA A 140 11.41 20.29 3.75
CA ALA A 140 10.55 19.64 4.72
C ALA A 140 11.06 19.84 6.14
N ASP A 141 10.19 20.31 7.03
CA ASP A 141 10.48 20.31 8.47
C ASP A 141 10.45 18.91 9.05
N LYS A 142 9.61 18.04 8.51
CA LYS A 142 9.50 16.62 8.89
C LYS A 142 9.18 15.76 7.67
N ILE A 143 9.81 14.58 7.62
CA ILE A 143 9.52 13.56 6.60
C ILE A 143 9.02 12.31 7.31
N ILE A 144 7.87 11.81 6.88
CA ILE A 144 7.29 10.55 7.33
C ILE A 144 7.50 9.52 6.21
N VAL A 145 7.99 8.35 6.58
CA VAL A 145 8.12 7.21 5.68
C VAL A 145 7.40 6.00 6.25
N VAL A 146 6.98 5.09 5.39
CA VAL A 146 6.16 3.94 5.77
C VAL A 146 6.97 2.71 6.20
N SER A 147 8.29 2.72 6.00
CA SER A 147 9.19 1.63 6.39
C SER A 147 10.62 2.14 6.61
N LYS A 148 11.45 1.35 7.31
CA LYS A 148 12.89 1.61 7.42
C LYS A 148 13.58 1.43 6.08
N ALA A 149 13.14 0.48 5.26
CA ALA A 149 13.65 0.28 3.91
C ALA A 149 13.51 1.57 3.08
N ILE A 150 12.33 2.22 3.08
CA ILE A 150 12.17 3.52 2.39
C ILE A 150 12.99 4.63 3.05
N LYS A 151 13.13 4.63 4.39
CA LYS A 151 14.06 5.56 5.06
C LYS A 151 15.48 5.41 4.55
N ASN A 152 16.00 4.19 4.53
CA ASN A 152 17.36 3.89 4.07
C ASN A 152 17.53 4.26 2.59
N GLU A 153 16.52 3.98 1.77
CA GLU A 153 16.50 4.31 0.35
C GLU A 153 16.57 5.83 0.11
N ILE A 154 15.82 6.64 0.87
CA ILE A 154 15.87 8.10 0.79
C ILE A 154 17.23 8.61 1.23
N LEU A 155 17.77 8.10 2.33
CA LEU A 155 19.04 8.55 2.89
C LEU A 155 20.25 8.21 1.99
N LYS A 156 20.14 7.22 1.08
CA LYS A 156 21.17 6.98 0.03
C LYS A 156 21.29 8.13 -0.98
N TYR A 157 20.21 8.88 -1.18
CA TYR A 157 20.18 9.98 -2.16
C TYR A 157 20.25 11.37 -1.52
N PHE A 158 19.82 11.48 -0.25
CA PHE A 158 19.64 12.77 0.42
C PHE A 158 20.10 12.67 1.87
N ASN A 159 21.27 13.20 2.16
CA ASN A 159 21.86 13.21 3.51
C ASN A 159 21.14 14.25 4.41
N ASN A 160 21.25 14.06 5.73
CA ASN A 160 20.83 15.02 6.77
C ASN A 160 19.32 15.33 6.84
N LEU A 161 18.47 14.41 6.40
CA LEU A 161 17.01 14.57 6.49
C LEU A 161 16.45 14.08 7.83
N LYS A 162 15.50 14.84 8.39
CA LYS A 162 14.75 14.47 9.61
C LYS A 162 13.63 13.49 9.27
N VAL A 163 13.97 12.21 9.02
CA VAL A 163 13.03 11.17 8.58
C VAL A 163 12.53 10.34 9.76
N LYS A 164 11.21 10.29 9.97
CA LYS A 164 10.55 9.45 10.97
C LYS A 164 9.80 8.30 10.29
N VAL A 165 10.04 7.08 10.76
CA VAL A 165 9.29 5.90 10.30
C VAL A 165 7.99 5.80 11.08
N ILE A 166 6.85 5.76 10.37
CA ILE A 166 5.53 5.48 10.93
C ILE A 166 4.90 4.42 10.01
N TYR A 167 4.82 3.20 10.50
CA TYR A 167 4.32 2.07 9.73
C TYR A 167 2.85 2.22 9.34
N ASN A 168 2.46 1.57 8.25
CA ASN A 168 1.05 1.39 7.92
C ASN A 168 0.41 0.45 8.93
N THR A 169 -0.91 0.61 9.11
CA THR A 169 -1.68 -0.14 10.10
C THR A 169 -2.72 -1.04 9.46
N ILE A 170 -3.11 -2.07 10.21
CA ILE A 170 -4.20 -2.98 9.85
C ILE A 170 -5.23 -3.04 10.97
N ASP A 171 -6.51 -3.13 10.59
CA ASP A 171 -7.60 -3.41 11.51
C ASP A 171 -7.82 -4.91 11.67
N LEU A 172 -7.32 -5.46 12.78
CA LEU A 172 -7.48 -6.88 13.09
C LEU A 172 -8.93 -7.26 13.41
N SER A 173 -9.75 -6.32 13.87
CA SER A 173 -11.15 -6.59 14.21
C SER A 173 -11.96 -6.97 12.97
N SER A 174 -11.64 -6.36 11.83
CA SER A 174 -12.29 -6.63 10.56
C SER A 174 -12.06 -8.06 10.02
N PHE A 175 -10.95 -8.70 10.42
CA PHE A 175 -10.69 -10.12 10.12
C PHE A 175 -11.36 -11.06 11.12
N LYS A 176 -11.46 -10.66 12.40
CA LYS A 176 -12.12 -11.47 13.45
C LYS A 176 -13.63 -11.60 13.23
N LYS A 177 -14.26 -10.56 12.68
CA LYS A 177 -15.72 -10.51 12.41
C LYS A 177 -16.18 -11.45 11.29
N ILE A 178 -15.27 -11.99 10.47
CA ILE A 178 -15.62 -12.89 9.38
C ILE A 178 -15.97 -14.27 9.95
N SER A 179 -17.22 -14.67 9.78
CA SER A 179 -17.76 -15.96 10.23
C SER A 179 -17.47 -17.11 9.25
N LEU A 180 -17.65 -18.35 9.70
CA LEU A 180 -17.59 -19.52 8.81
C LEU A 180 -18.69 -19.50 7.75
N LYS A 181 -19.86 -18.92 8.06
CA LYS A 181 -20.96 -18.73 7.10
C LYS A 181 -20.55 -17.81 5.95
N ASP A 182 -19.91 -16.68 6.28
CA ASP A 182 -19.40 -15.73 5.28
C ASP A 182 -18.41 -16.40 4.33
N ILE A 183 -17.47 -17.18 4.89
CA ILE A 183 -16.47 -17.91 4.13
C ILE A 183 -17.13 -18.90 3.15
N LYS A 184 -18.15 -19.64 3.60
CA LYS A 184 -18.91 -20.58 2.74
C LYS A 184 -19.65 -19.85 1.62
N ILE A 185 -20.30 -18.71 1.92
CA ILE A 185 -20.99 -17.88 0.93
C ILE A 185 -20.01 -17.38 -0.13
N ILE A 186 -18.89 -16.80 0.27
CA ILE A 186 -17.88 -16.26 -0.66
C ILE A 186 -17.29 -17.38 -1.52
N LYS A 187 -16.97 -18.53 -0.93
CA LYS A 187 -16.45 -19.67 -1.68
C LYS A 187 -17.42 -20.13 -2.78
N LYS A 188 -18.71 -20.21 -2.47
CA LYS A 188 -19.77 -20.57 -3.44
C LYS A 188 -19.97 -19.47 -4.49
N LYS A 189 -20.09 -18.21 -4.07
CA LYS A 189 -20.31 -17.04 -4.95
C LYS A 189 -19.26 -16.96 -6.07
N TYR A 190 -17.98 -17.19 -5.75
CA TYR A 190 -16.86 -17.07 -6.68
C TYR A 190 -16.41 -18.41 -7.27
N ASN A 191 -17.14 -19.50 -6.97
CA ASN A 191 -16.79 -20.85 -7.40
C ASN A 191 -15.29 -21.15 -7.18
N LEU A 192 -14.83 -20.94 -5.91
CA LEU A 192 -13.40 -21.07 -5.58
C LEU A 192 -13.02 -22.55 -5.43
N PRO A 193 -11.83 -22.94 -5.93
CA PRO A 193 -11.33 -24.29 -5.77
C PRO A 193 -11.11 -24.61 -4.30
N ARG A 194 -11.09 -25.91 -3.97
CA ARG A 194 -10.88 -26.39 -2.58
C ARG A 194 -9.56 -25.86 -1.99
N LYS A 195 -8.50 -25.88 -2.82
CA LYS A 195 -7.17 -25.36 -2.47
C LYS A 195 -6.71 -24.38 -3.51
N PHE A 196 -6.22 -23.23 -3.11
CA PHE A 196 -5.67 -22.23 -4.03
C PHE A 196 -4.58 -21.37 -3.39
N ILE A 197 -3.72 -20.87 -4.24
CA ILE A 197 -2.73 -19.83 -3.96
C ILE A 197 -3.36 -18.48 -4.23
N LEU A 198 -3.16 -17.53 -3.34
CA LEU A 198 -3.66 -16.15 -3.47
C LEU A 198 -2.52 -15.18 -3.72
N THR A 199 -2.74 -14.21 -4.60
CA THR A 199 -1.95 -12.99 -4.70
C THR A 199 -2.86 -11.78 -4.84
N VAL A 200 -2.47 -10.63 -4.22
CA VAL A 200 -3.31 -9.43 -4.17
C VAL A 200 -2.50 -8.19 -4.56
N GLY A 201 -3.01 -7.41 -5.49
CA GLY A 201 -2.44 -6.13 -5.95
C GLY A 201 -2.88 -5.78 -7.36
N HIS A 202 -2.80 -4.50 -7.73
CA HIS A 202 -3.10 -4.05 -9.10
C HIS A 202 -2.23 -4.78 -10.12
N GLN A 203 -2.73 -4.95 -11.35
CA GLN A 203 -2.03 -5.66 -12.42
C GLN A 203 -0.91 -4.80 -13.03
N GLU A 204 -0.02 -4.31 -12.16
CA GLU A 204 1.14 -3.47 -12.48
C GLU A 204 2.40 -4.33 -12.70
N LYS A 205 3.30 -3.89 -13.56
CA LYS A 205 4.57 -4.57 -13.88
C LYS A 205 5.38 -4.93 -12.63
N ARG A 206 5.46 -4.02 -11.66
CA ARG A 206 6.21 -4.25 -10.40
C ARG A 206 5.61 -5.38 -9.52
N LYS A 207 4.34 -5.76 -9.71
CA LYS A 207 3.70 -6.87 -9.00
C LYS A 207 4.12 -8.25 -9.52
N ASN A 208 4.80 -8.28 -10.67
CA ASN A 208 5.54 -9.45 -11.18
C ASN A 208 4.69 -10.70 -11.42
N TYR A 209 3.44 -10.52 -11.82
CA TYR A 209 2.52 -11.64 -12.04
C TYR A 209 2.95 -12.53 -13.20
N LEU A 210 3.66 -12.02 -14.21
CA LEU A 210 4.14 -12.83 -15.32
C LEU A 210 5.08 -13.94 -14.84
N ARG A 211 6.01 -13.63 -13.92
CA ARG A 211 6.91 -14.67 -13.38
C ARG A 211 6.17 -15.63 -12.45
N LEU A 212 5.21 -15.16 -11.67
CA LEU A 212 4.35 -16.04 -10.85
C LEU A 212 3.56 -17.01 -11.75
N ILE A 213 2.99 -16.55 -12.86
CA ILE A 213 2.26 -17.40 -13.82
C ILE A 213 3.18 -18.47 -14.41
N LYS A 214 4.43 -18.11 -14.78
CA LYS A 214 5.44 -19.08 -15.21
C LYS A 214 5.76 -20.11 -14.12
N ALA A 215 5.85 -19.67 -12.86
CA ALA A 215 6.03 -20.58 -11.71
C ALA A 215 4.85 -21.55 -11.53
N ILE A 216 3.61 -21.09 -11.73
CA ILE A 216 2.42 -21.97 -11.73
C ILE A 216 2.50 -23.00 -12.86
N LYS A 217 3.00 -22.62 -14.05
CA LYS A 217 3.21 -23.59 -15.15
C LYS A 217 4.22 -24.67 -14.77
N ILE A 218 5.30 -24.31 -14.07
CA ILE A 218 6.29 -25.27 -13.58
C ILE A 218 5.64 -26.22 -12.57
N LEU A 219 4.90 -25.71 -11.60
CA LEU A 219 4.22 -26.52 -10.59
C LEU A 219 3.18 -27.46 -11.19
N LYS A 220 2.44 -27.01 -12.23
CA LYS A 220 1.41 -27.81 -12.90
C LYS A 220 1.95 -29.10 -13.53
N LYS A 221 3.25 -29.15 -13.89
CA LYS A 221 3.87 -30.38 -14.44
C LYS A 221 3.78 -31.56 -13.43
N ASN A 222 3.89 -31.26 -12.13
CA ASN A 222 3.91 -32.27 -11.08
C ASN A 222 2.62 -32.27 -10.21
N GLU A 223 1.83 -31.22 -10.25
CA GLU A 223 0.62 -31.04 -9.41
C GLU A 223 -0.55 -30.60 -10.28
N LYS A 224 -1.36 -31.54 -10.79
CA LYS A 224 -2.52 -31.28 -11.67
C LYS A 224 -3.52 -30.27 -11.05
N ASN A 225 -3.68 -30.26 -9.72
CA ASN A 225 -4.67 -29.48 -8.98
C ASN A 225 -4.08 -28.20 -8.37
N ILE A 226 -3.13 -27.55 -9.07
CA ILE A 226 -2.61 -26.24 -8.66
C ILE A 226 -3.53 -25.12 -9.18
N PHE A 227 -3.97 -24.22 -8.30
CA PHE A 227 -4.82 -23.09 -8.65
C PHE A 227 -4.26 -21.78 -8.11
N LEU A 228 -4.24 -20.73 -8.94
CA LEU A 228 -3.88 -19.39 -8.57
C LEU A 228 -5.08 -18.46 -8.66
N VAL A 229 -5.29 -17.66 -7.62
CA VAL A 229 -6.26 -16.56 -7.63
C VAL A 229 -5.50 -15.24 -7.55
N ILE A 230 -5.73 -14.37 -8.53
CA ILE A 230 -5.18 -13.02 -8.60
C ILE A 230 -6.31 -12.04 -8.30
N ILE A 231 -6.14 -11.18 -7.29
CA ILE A 231 -7.10 -10.11 -6.97
C ILE A 231 -6.43 -8.76 -7.20
N GLY A 232 -7.03 -7.94 -8.06
CA GLY A 232 -6.54 -6.58 -8.28
C GLY A 232 -7.12 -5.90 -9.51
N GLN A 233 -7.12 -4.58 -9.49
CA GLN A 233 -7.60 -3.77 -10.60
C GLN A 233 -6.70 -3.92 -11.83
N LYS A 234 -7.29 -3.74 -13.00
CA LYS A 234 -6.57 -3.67 -14.28
C LYS A 234 -5.57 -2.51 -14.24
N ALA A 235 -4.39 -2.72 -14.82
CA ALA A 235 -3.33 -1.74 -14.95
C ALA A 235 -2.47 -2.03 -16.21
N ASP A 236 -1.27 -1.49 -16.25
CA ASP A 236 -0.34 -1.55 -17.40
C ASP A 236 0.04 -2.97 -17.87
N GLU A 237 0.06 -3.95 -16.95
CA GLU A 237 0.45 -5.34 -17.28
C GLU A 237 -0.75 -6.25 -17.63
N THR A 238 -1.97 -5.76 -17.56
CA THR A 238 -3.19 -6.59 -17.71
C THR A 238 -3.18 -7.43 -19.00
N LYS A 239 -2.94 -6.80 -20.14
CA LYS A 239 -2.93 -7.48 -21.45
C LYS A 239 -1.90 -8.62 -21.50
N ASN A 240 -0.70 -8.37 -20.99
CA ASN A 240 0.38 -9.36 -20.96
C ASN A 240 0.05 -10.54 -20.05
N ILE A 241 -0.60 -10.29 -18.92
CA ILE A 241 -1.06 -11.33 -17.97
C ILE A 241 -2.04 -12.28 -18.67
N TYR A 242 -3.09 -11.77 -19.32
CA TYR A 242 -4.08 -12.61 -20.02
C TYR A 242 -3.46 -13.37 -21.19
N ASN A 243 -2.61 -12.72 -22.00
CA ASN A 243 -1.92 -13.36 -23.11
C ASN A 243 -1.03 -14.52 -22.63
N LEU A 244 -0.29 -14.33 -21.53
CA LEU A 244 0.58 -15.36 -20.99
C LEU A 244 -0.22 -16.55 -20.42
N ILE A 245 -1.35 -16.30 -19.75
CA ILE A 245 -2.22 -17.36 -19.25
C ILE A 245 -2.72 -18.22 -20.40
N LYS A 246 -3.16 -17.59 -21.51
CA LYS A 246 -3.64 -18.28 -22.71
C LYS A 246 -2.52 -19.08 -23.37
N SER A 247 -1.36 -18.48 -23.62
CA SER A 247 -0.23 -19.15 -24.30
C SER A 247 0.33 -20.35 -23.52
N LEU A 248 0.23 -20.32 -22.19
CA LEU A 248 0.67 -21.43 -21.33
C LEU A 248 -0.42 -22.46 -21.03
N ASN A 249 -1.63 -22.32 -21.61
CA ASN A 249 -2.80 -23.19 -21.35
C ASN A 249 -3.13 -23.30 -19.85
N LEU A 250 -3.22 -22.14 -19.16
CA LEU A 250 -3.49 -22.05 -17.72
C LEU A 250 -4.87 -21.48 -17.38
N ASN A 251 -5.78 -21.34 -18.37
CA ASN A 251 -7.12 -20.73 -18.15
C ASN A 251 -7.94 -21.45 -17.08
N SER A 252 -7.82 -22.78 -16.97
CA SER A 252 -8.49 -23.58 -15.93
C SER A 252 -7.84 -23.49 -14.56
N ASN A 253 -6.59 -23.03 -14.49
CA ASN A 253 -5.80 -23.00 -13.25
C ASN A 253 -5.69 -21.62 -12.61
N ILE A 254 -6.05 -20.55 -13.35
CA ILE A 254 -5.89 -19.17 -12.87
C ILE A 254 -7.21 -18.43 -12.97
N LYS A 255 -7.65 -17.85 -11.85
CA LYS A 255 -8.79 -16.95 -11.78
C LYS A 255 -8.33 -15.54 -11.42
N ILE A 256 -8.87 -14.54 -12.11
CA ILE A 256 -8.56 -13.13 -11.86
C ILE A 256 -9.84 -12.43 -11.45
N PHE A 257 -9.80 -11.71 -10.34
CA PHE A 257 -10.93 -10.93 -9.84
C PHE A 257 -10.53 -9.46 -9.70
N SER A 258 -11.37 -8.59 -10.22
CA SER A 258 -11.32 -7.14 -10.03
C SER A 258 -12.58 -6.68 -9.29
N ASN A 259 -12.54 -5.47 -8.73
CA ASN A 259 -13.71 -4.82 -8.10
C ASN A 259 -14.31 -5.58 -6.89
N LEU A 260 -13.52 -6.40 -6.20
CA LEU A 260 -13.93 -6.97 -4.93
C LEU A 260 -13.90 -5.89 -3.83
N ASN A 261 -14.89 -5.92 -2.94
CA ASN A 261 -14.86 -5.06 -1.77
C ASN A 261 -13.89 -5.61 -0.69
N ASN A 262 -13.56 -4.78 0.29
CA ASN A 262 -12.58 -5.14 1.33
C ASN A 262 -12.99 -6.36 2.17
N PHE A 263 -14.28 -6.59 2.37
CA PHE A 263 -14.77 -7.75 3.09
C PHE A 263 -14.51 -9.03 2.30
N GLU A 264 -14.84 -9.03 1.01
CA GLU A 264 -14.60 -10.15 0.12
C GLU A 264 -13.11 -10.50 0.05
N VAL A 265 -12.24 -9.48 -0.15
CA VAL A 265 -10.78 -9.69 -0.19
C VAL A 265 -10.29 -10.37 1.11
N ARG A 266 -10.78 -9.93 2.27
CA ARG A 266 -10.42 -10.57 3.56
C ARG A 266 -10.89 -12.02 3.65
N CYS A 267 -12.07 -12.35 3.09
CA CYS A 267 -12.54 -13.73 3.00
C CYS A 267 -11.63 -14.59 2.11
N PHE A 268 -11.15 -14.03 0.97
CA PHE A 268 -10.19 -14.74 0.11
C PHE A 268 -8.89 -15.04 0.83
N TYR A 269 -8.34 -14.11 1.61
CA TYR A 269 -7.18 -14.39 2.43
C TYR A 269 -7.43 -15.56 3.40
N LYS A 270 -8.55 -15.57 4.11
CA LYS A 270 -8.90 -16.67 5.04
C LYS A 270 -9.11 -18.02 4.35
N LEU A 271 -9.55 -18.03 3.09
CA LEU A 271 -9.78 -19.24 2.29
C LEU A 271 -8.50 -19.78 1.65
N ALA A 272 -7.51 -18.93 1.43
CA ALA A 272 -6.30 -19.28 0.72
C ALA A 272 -5.42 -20.26 1.51
N ASN A 273 -4.84 -21.24 0.81
CA ASN A 273 -3.89 -22.17 1.39
C ASN A 273 -2.48 -21.60 1.52
N LEU A 274 -2.17 -20.60 0.67
CA LEU A 274 -0.90 -19.90 0.65
C LEU A 274 -1.12 -18.51 0.02
N PHE A 275 -0.55 -17.48 0.60
CA PHE A 275 -0.40 -16.17 0.00
C PHE A 275 0.99 -16.06 -0.62
N VAL A 276 1.06 -15.62 -1.89
CA VAL A 276 2.32 -15.36 -2.59
C VAL A 276 2.40 -13.90 -2.97
N PHE A 277 3.47 -13.23 -2.60
CA PHE A 277 3.65 -11.82 -2.91
C PHE A 277 4.93 -11.62 -3.73
N PRO A 278 4.82 -11.70 -5.09
CA PRO A 278 5.98 -11.74 -5.97
C PRO A 278 6.49 -10.35 -6.38
N SER A 279 6.01 -9.28 -5.73
CA SER A 279 6.39 -7.90 -6.06
C SER A 279 7.90 -7.69 -6.02
N ILE A 280 8.42 -7.02 -7.04
CA ILE A 280 9.86 -6.67 -7.11
C ILE A 280 10.17 -5.38 -6.39
N TYR A 281 9.17 -4.55 -6.13
CA TYR A 281 9.31 -3.29 -5.38
C TYR A 281 8.03 -2.91 -4.66
N GLU A 282 8.15 -2.55 -3.38
CA GLU A 282 7.08 -2.03 -2.53
C GLU A 282 7.63 -1.02 -1.53
N GLY A 283 6.79 -0.05 -1.15
CA GLY A 283 7.14 0.86 -0.05
C GLY A 283 6.91 0.24 1.33
N PHE A 284 5.94 -0.71 1.42
CA PHE A 284 5.61 -1.38 2.69
C PHE A 284 5.15 -2.82 2.47
N GLY A 285 3.96 -3.04 1.92
CA GLY A 285 3.39 -4.38 1.74
C GLY A 285 2.22 -4.66 2.68
N ILE A 286 1.17 -3.85 2.63
CA ILE A 286 -0.08 -4.10 3.38
C ILE A 286 -0.61 -5.52 3.17
N PRO A 287 -0.57 -6.13 1.97
CA PRO A 287 -0.94 -7.53 1.74
C PRO A 287 -0.26 -8.54 2.67
N ILE A 288 0.96 -8.28 3.12
CA ILE A 288 1.65 -9.13 4.11
C ILE A 288 0.91 -9.08 5.46
N LEU A 289 0.50 -7.88 5.90
CA LEU A 289 -0.26 -7.73 7.14
C LEU A 289 -1.64 -8.38 7.04
N GLU A 290 -2.28 -8.30 5.87
CA GLU A 290 -3.58 -8.95 5.60
C GLU A 290 -3.47 -10.46 5.67
N SER A 291 -2.41 -11.05 5.08
CA SER A 291 -2.10 -12.47 5.18
C SER A 291 -1.86 -12.90 6.63
N MET A 292 -1.08 -12.12 7.40
CA MET A 292 -0.84 -12.38 8.83
C MET A 292 -2.15 -12.31 9.65
N ALA A 293 -3.00 -11.31 9.41
CA ALA A 293 -4.27 -11.11 10.10
C ALA A 293 -5.29 -12.21 9.77
N ALA A 294 -5.24 -12.75 8.56
CA ALA A 294 -6.06 -13.87 8.11
C ALA A 294 -5.57 -15.24 8.60
N ASN A 295 -4.38 -15.32 9.20
CA ASN A 295 -3.66 -16.56 9.53
C ASN A 295 -3.32 -17.41 8.29
N THR A 296 -3.04 -16.77 7.17
CA THR A 296 -2.66 -17.43 5.93
C THR A 296 -1.14 -17.53 5.86
N PRO A 297 -0.55 -18.70 5.66
CA PRO A 297 0.89 -18.82 5.47
C PRO A 297 1.30 -18.09 4.19
N MET A 298 2.54 -17.60 4.13
CA MET A 298 2.98 -16.79 3.00
C MET A 298 4.40 -17.14 2.55
N THR A 299 4.65 -16.87 1.24
CA THR A 299 5.99 -16.80 0.67
C THR A 299 6.14 -15.52 -0.13
N LEU A 300 7.30 -14.91 -0.09
CA LEU A 300 7.51 -13.50 -0.45
C LEU A 300 8.75 -13.34 -1.33
N SER A 301 8.75 -12.32 -2.17
CA SER A 301 9.98 -11.86 -2.82
C SER A 301 11.05 -11.51 -1.79
N ASN A 302 12.30 -11.78 -2.11
CA ASN A 302 13.45 -11.42 -1.29
C ASN A 302 13.77 -9.93 -1.45
N THR A 303 12.99 -9.07 -0.80
CA THR A 303 13.17 -7.61 -0.80
C THR A 303 13.44 -7.10 0.63
N GLU A 304 14.16 -5.98 0.75
CA GLU A 304 14.50 -5.38 2.04
C GLU A 304 13.25 -5.07 2.88
N VAL A 305 12.21 -4.50 2.27
CA VAL A 305 10.97 -4.15 2.97
C VAL A 305 10.22 -5.39 3.47
N PHE A 306 10.20 -6.49 2.72
CA PHE A 306 9.52 -7.70 3.16
C PHE A 306 10.26 -8.39 4.30
N ARG A 307 11.60 -8.39 4.26
CA ARG A 307 12.44 -8.83 5.36
C ARG A 307 12.24 -8.00 6.62
N GLU A 308 12.15 -6.68 6.49
CA GLU A 308 11.83 -5.77 7.60
C GLU A 308 10.50 -6.12 8.27
N ILE A 309 9.41 -6.22 7.48
CA ILE A 309 8.08 -6.49 8.02
C ILE A 309 8.03 -7.84 8.70
N THR A 310 8.68 -8.84 8.15
CA THR A 310 8.69 -10.21 8.66
C THR A 310 9.87 -10.53 9.59
N LEU A 311 10.72 -9.55 9.94
CA LEU A 311 11.93 -9.75 10.76
C LEU A 311 12.78 -10.92 10.27
N ASN A 312 12.97 -11.07 8.98
CA ASN A 312 13.69 -12.17 8.35
C ASN A 312 13.13 -13.58 8.63
N GLN A 313 11.90 -13.70 9.17
CA GLN A 313 11.28 -15.01 9.49
C GLN A 313 10.27 -15.47 8.43
N GLY A 314 10.34 -14.92 7.21
CA GLY A 314 9.56 -15.37 6.07
C GLY A 314 10.26 -16.49 5.28
N VAL A 315 9.52 -17.11 4.37
CA VAL A 315 10.08 -17.94 3.28
C VAL A 315 10.19 -17.04 2.06
N TYR A 316 11.42 -16.85 1.56
CA TYR A 316 11.72 -15.91 0.48
C TYR A 316 12.19 -16.64 -0.77
N PHE A 317 11.86 -16.06 -1.93
CA PHE A 317 12.32 -16.48 -3.24
C PHE A 317 12.96 -15.32 -4.01
N ASP A 318 13.78 -15.64 -4.99
CA ASP A 318 14.24 -14.69 -5.99
C ASP A 318 13.05 -14.30 -6.89
N PRO A 319 12.59 -13.02 -6.88
CA PRO A 319 11.45 -12.59 -7.70
C PRO A 319 11.73 -12.63 -9.21
N PHE A 320 12.99 -12.74 -9.63
CA PHE A 320 13.37 -12.77 -11.02
C PHE A 320 13.46 -14.20 -11.60
N ASP A 321 13.47 -15.22 -10.74
CA ASP A 321 13.51 -16.63 -11.13
C ASP A 321 12.17 -17.35 -10.87
N PRO A 322 11.41 -17.74 -11.94
CA PRO A 322 10.19 -18.52 -11.79
C PRO A 322 10.37 -19.88 -11.10
N LEU A 323 11.56 -20.51 -11.23
CA LEU A 323 11.85 -21.77 -10.57
C LEU A 323 12.01 -21.57 -9.06
N SER A 324 12.72 -20.53 -8.64
CA SER A 324 12.81 -20.14 -7.23
C SER A 324 11.42 -19.89 -6.63
N ILE A 325 10.53 -19.16 -7.34
CA ILE A 325 9.15 -18.93 -6.91
C ILE A 325 8.40 -20.26 -6.76
N ALA A 326 8.46 -21.14 -7.76
CA ALA A 326 7.79 -22.45 -7.74
C ALA A 326 8.29 -23.34 -6.59
N THR A 327 9.60 -23.41 -6.39
CA THR A 327 10.24 -24.19 -5.32
C THR A 327 9.77 -23.75 -3.93
N LYS A 328 9.72 -22.44 -3.66
CA LYS A 328 9.27 -21.92 -2.37
C LYS A 328 7.76 -22.08 -2.16
N ILE A 329 6.96 -21.97 -3.21
CA ILE A 329 5.54 -22.31 -3.17
C ILE A 329 5.35 -23.78 -2.77
N LYS A 330 6.01 -24.71 -3.48
CA LYS A 330 5.96 -26.16 -3.20
C LYS A 330 6.38 -26.44 -1.76
N TYR A 331 7.51 -25.90 -1.33
CA TYR A 331 8.04 -26.07 0.03
C TYR A 331 7.03 -25.66 1.11
N VAL A 332 6.43 -24.46 1.01
CA VAL A 332 5.43 -24.04 2.01
C VAL A 332 4.15 -24.86 1.89
N MET A 333 3.75 -25.30 0.68
CA MET A 333 2.52 -26.08 0.51
C MET A 333 2.64 -27.51 1.02
N SER A 334 3.81 -28.16 0.95
CA SER A 334 4.04 -29.53 1.44
C SER A 334 4.26 -29.57 2.94
N GLU A 335 5.01 -28.62 3.50
CA GLU A 335 5.52 -28.67 4.87
C GLU A 335 4.52 -28.11 5.91
N LYS A 336 3.83 -28.99 6.64
CA LYS A 336 2.88 -28.60 7.70
C LYS A 336 3.55 -27.81 8.84
N ALA A 337 4.76 -28.18 9.23
CA ALA A 337 5.54 -27.52 10.29
C ALA A 337 5.85 -26.06 9.90
N ILE A 338 6.27 -25.82 8.66
CA ILE A 338 6.58 -24.49 8.14
C ILE A 338 5.32 -23.62 8.10
N LYS A 339 4.19 -24.15 7.62
CA LYS A 339 2.91 -23.43 7.65
C LYS A 339 2.56 -22.98 9.07
N LYS A 340 2.63 -23.90 10.04
CA LYS A 340 2.34 -23.60 11.46
C LYS A 340 3.28 -22.52 12.01
N LYS A 341 4.58 -22.61 11.71
CA LYS A 341 5.60 -21.63 12.12
C LYS A 341 5.25 -20.24 11.55
N LEU A 342 5.00 -20.12 10.23
CA LEU A 342 4.67 -18.86 9.57
C LEU A 342 3.38 -18.23 10.12
N ILE A 343 2.34 -19.03 10.36
CA ILE A 343 1.08 -18.57 10.93
C ILE A 343 1.28 -18.06 12.36
N ASN A 344 1.97 -18.82 13.21
CA ASN A 344 2.21 -18.43 14.61
C ASN A 344 3.06 -17.16 14.71
N PHE A 345 4.09 -17.04 13.88
CA PHE A 345 4.87 -15.82 13.75
C PHE A 345 3.99 -14.64 13.31
N GLY A 346 3.21 -14.80 12.23
CA GLY A 346 2.33 -13.77 11.70
C GLY A 346 1.33 -13.26 12.73
N LYS A 347 0.68 -14.14 13.50
CA LYS A 347 -0.24 -13.79 14.60
C LYS A 347 0.38 -12.87 15.66
N LYS A 348 1.64 -13.10 16.00
CA LYS A 348 2.37 -12.29 16.98
C LYS A 348 2.80 -10.96 16.32
N ARG A 349 3.39 -11.05 15.12
CA ARG A 349 4.00 -9.93 14.44
C ARG A 349 3.00 -8.85 14.02
N VAL A 350 1.83 -9.23 13.52
CA VAL A 350 0.81 -8.30 13.03
C VAL A 350 0.29 -7.34 14.12
N LYS A 351 0.37 -7.71 15.40
CA LYS A 351 -0.02 -6.88 16.53
C LYS A 351 0.77 -5.57 16.63
N LEU A 352 2.01 -5.55 16.12
CA LEU A 352 2.86 -4.37 16.09
C LEU A 352 2.46 -3.36 15.01
N PHE A 353 1.59 -3.75 14.09
CA PHE A 353 1.08 -2.92 13.01
C PHE A 353 -0.40 -2.54 13.22
N THR A 354 -0.89 -2.61 14.44
CA THR A 354 -2.23 -2.13 14.77
C THR A 354 -2.25 -0.62 14.95
N LEU A 355 -3.43 -0.04 14.86
CA LEU A 355 -3.63 1.37 15.09
C LEU A 355 -3.14 1.81 16.47
N SER A 356 -3.43 1.02 17.52
CA SER A 356 -2.98 1.30 18.89
C SER A 356 -1.46 1.40 19.04
N SER A 357 -0.70 0.60 18.28
CA SER A 357 0.76 0.61 18.32
C SER A 357 1.41 1.76 17.52
N GLN A 358 0.73 2.28 16.48
CA GLN A 358 1.31 3.30 15.60
C GLN A 358 0.78 4.72 15.87
N LYS A 359 -0.41 4.89 16.44
CA LYS A 359 -1.03 6.21 16.67
C LYS A 359 -0.17 7.15 17.51
N LYS A 360 0.52 6.63 18.54
CA LYS A 360 1.38 7.43 19.41
C LYS A 360 2.48 8.13 18.61
N ASN A 361 3.13 7.40 17.71
CA ASN A 361 4.20 7.94 16.88
C ASN A 361 3.75 9.13 16.01
N LEU A 362 2.53 9.05 15.46
CA LEU A 362 1.97 10.14 14.66
C LEU A 362 1.55 11.33 15.53
N ILE A 363 0.87 11.08 16.67
CA ILE A 363 0.47 12.14 17.61
C ILE A 363 1.68 12.90 18.14
N ASP A 364 2.75 12.20 18.53
CA ASP A 364 3.97 12.81 19.07
C ASP A 364 4.69 13.65 17.99
N LEU A 365 4.68 13.20 16.73
CA LEU A 365 5.18 14.02 15.63
C LEU A 365 4.40 15.33 15.52
N TYR A 366 3.07 15.27 15.55
CA TYR A 366 2.23 16.46 15.46
C TYR A 366 2.28 17.36 16.70
N LYS A 367 2.69 16.85 17.86
CA LYS A 367 2.97 17.68 19.05
C LYS A 367 4.27 18.45 18.91
N SER A 368 5.26 17.92 18.19
CA SER A 368 6.58 18.53 17.97
C SER A 368 6.60 19.59 16.86
N ILE A 369 5.48 19.83 16.20
CA ILE A 369 5.26 20.86 15.16
C ILE A 369 4.57 22.07 15.78
#